data_c79a76d26796dd86f892410da4199325
#
_entry.id   c79a76d26796dd86f892410da4199325
#
_cell.length_a   1.000
_cell.length_b   1.000
_cell.length_c   1.000
_cell.angle_alpha   90.00
_cell.angle_beta   90.00
_cell.angle_gamma   90.00
#
_symmetry.space_group_name_H-M   'P 1'
#
loop_
_entity.id
_entity.type
_entity.pdbx_description
1 polymer ?
#
loop_
_entity_poly.entity_id
_entity_poly.type
_entity_poly.pdbx_seq_one_letter_code
_entity_poly.pdbx_strand_id
1 'polypeptide(L)'
;MKSEILRLLKESDDYISGQQMCDRFHVSRTAVWKAIEQLKKEGYEIEAVRNRGYRLLESPDIMSEAEIRSLMDTEWAGKNIVYFDEIDSTNNRAKELGEKDGAHGALFVADRQVAGKGRRGRVWESPKGVSIYMTILLRPDLIPTKAPMLTLVMAQSVAEGIREVTGMETGIKWPNDIVMNKKKVCGILTEMSTEIDYINYVVIGVGINVNQKVFDEELKEKATSLMIETGAPVKRSALIAAVMKHFEKNYALFMENGDLSGLQESYNEMLVNRGKEVRILEPGNEYNAHAYGINETGELIVRTPKGEEKHIFAGEVSVRGIYGYV
;
A
#
# COMPACT_ATOMS: atom_id res chain seq x y z
N MET A 1 -15.89 7.47 -17.19
CA MET A 1 -15.66 8.49 -18.25
C MET A 1 -14.46 9.38 -17.95
N LYS A 2 -14.43 10.24 -16.89
CA LYS A 2 -13.28 11.13 -16.61
C LYS A 2 -11.95 10.36 -16.49
N SER A 3 -11.92 9.26 -15.72
CA SER A 3 -10.77 8.38 -15.58
C SER A 3 -10.31 7.72 -16.87
N GLU A 4 -11.23 7.35 -17.73
CA GLU A 4 -10.94 6.73 -19.04
C GLU A 4 -10.37 7.75 -20.04
N ILE A 5 -10.90 8.98 -20.05
CA ILE A 5 -10.32 10.09 -20.83
C ILE A 5 -8.92 10.40 -20.33
N LEU A 6 -8.72 10.45 -19.00
CA LEU A 6 -7.40 10.69 -18.40
C LEU A 6 -6.41 9.56 -18.72
N ARG A 7 -6.84 8.30 -18.67
CA ARG A 7 -6.01 7.15 -19.07
C ARG A 7 -5.58 7.30 -20.53
N LEU A 8 -6.53 7.57 -21.42
CA LEU A 8 -6.24 7.73 -22.84
C LEU A 8 -5.24 8.85 -23.11
N LEU A 9 -5.36 9.99 -22.40
CA LEU A 9 -4.41 11.09 -22.52
C LEU A 9 -3.01 10.74 -21.98
N LYS A 10 -2.92 9.89 -20.94
CA LYS A 10 -1.64 9.41 -20.39
C LYS A 10 -0.93 8.39 -21.28
N GLU A 11 -1.71 7.58 -21.99
CA GLU A 11 -1.20 6.55 -22.90
C GLU A 11 -0.72 7.13 -24.24
N SER A 12 -0.98 8.41 -24.51
CA SER A 12 -0.66 9.06 -25.79
C SER A 12 0.32 10.20 -25.64
N ASP A 13 1.40 10.16 -26.41
CA ASP A 13 2.36 11.26 -26.52
C ASP A 13 1.92 12.36 -27.49
N ASP A 14 0.86 12.13 -28.28
CA ASP A 14 0.34 13.07 -29.29
C ASP A 14 -1.10 13.52 -28.95
N TYR A 15 -1.62 14.44 -29.77
CA TYR A 15 -2.98 14.96 -29.62
C TYR A 15 -4.02 13.89 -29.95
N ILE A 16 -5.04 13.82 -29.10
CA ILE A 16 -6.22 12.98 -29.32
C ILE A 16 -7.39 13.89 -29.62
N SER A 17 -8.04 13.69 -30.78
CA SER A 17 -9.15 14.51 -31.18
C SER A 17 -10.38 14.28 -30.29
N GLY A 18 -11.16 15.33 -30.06
CA GLY A 18 -12.43 15.20 -29.34
C GLY A 18 -13.40 14.21 -30.00
N GLN A 19 -13.32 14.03 -31.32
CA GLN A 19 -14.15 13.06 -32.05
C GLN A 19 -13.70 11.62 -31.72
N GLN A 20 -12.40 11.33 -31.70
CA GLN A 20 -11.89 10.02 -31.31
C GLN A 20 -12.34 9.63 -29.88
N MET A 21 -12.32 10.61 -28.94
CA MET A 21 -12.83 10.37 -27.58
C MET A 21 -14.34 10.10 -27.57
N CYS A 22 -15.12 10.85 -28.36
CA CYS A 22 -16.57 10.62 -28.50
C CYS A 22 -16.87 9.21 -29.00
N ASP A 23 -16.18 8.80 -30.07
CA ASP A 23 -16.39 7.50 -30.70
C ASP A 23 -15.96 6.35 -29.79
N ARG A 24 -14.80 6.49 -29.12
CA ARG A 24 -14.28 5.46 -28.22
C ARG A 24 -15.13 5.24 -26.96
N PHE A 25 -15.67 6.31 -26.39
CA PHE A 25 -16.43 6.25 -25.13
C PHE A 25 -17.94 6.37 -25.31
N HIS A 26 -18.42 6.48 -26.55
CA HIS A 26 -19.84 6.65 -26.91
C HIS A 26 -20.51 7.82 -26.18
N VAL A 27 -19.83 8.96 -26.13
CA VAL A 27 -20.28 10.17 -25.43
C VAL A 27 -20.34 11.41 -26.37
N SER A 28 -21.05 12.44 -25.94
CA SER A 28 -21.13 13.68 -26.69
C SER A 28 -19.85 14.53 -26.57
N ARG A 29 -19.59 15.40 -27.55
CA ARG A 29 -18.50 16.40 -27.51
C ARG A 29 -18.55 17.28 -26.26
N THR A 30 -19.76 17.65 -25.82
CA THR A 30 -19.97 18.43 -24.60
C THR A 30 -19.53 17.66 -23.36
N ALA A 31 -19.76 16.34 -23.31
CA ALA A 31 -19.32 15.50 -22.20
C ALA A 31 -17.79 15.39 -22.14
N VAL A 32 -17.12 15.20 -23.29
CA VAL A 32 -15.65 15.22 -23.38
C VAL A 32 -15.11 16.57 -22.93
N TRP A 33 -15.63 17.66 -23.45
CA TRP A 33 -15.21 19.01 -23.07
C TRP A 33 -15.35 19.27 -21.57
N LYS A 34 -16.50 18.91 -20.97
CA LYS A 34 -16.71 19.04 -19.51
C LYS A 34 -15.70 18.25 -18.71
N ALA A 35 -15.36 17.02 -19.12
CA ALA A 35 -14.36 16.19 -18.44
C ALA A 35 -12.96 16.82 -18.52
N ILE A 36 -12.57 17.34 -19.68
CA ILE A 36 -11.29 18.05 -19.88
C ILE A 36 -11.22 19.30 -18.99
N GLU A 37 -12.27 20.13 -18.99
CA GLU A 37 -12.31 21.34 -18.16
C GLU A 37 -12.27 21.02 -16.66
N GLN A 38 -12.87 19.89 -16.25
CA GLN A 38 -12.77 19.42 -14.87
C GLN A 38 -11.34 18.98 -14.53
N LEU A 39 -10.67 18.24 -15.41
CA LEU A 39 -9.27 17.85 -15.22
C LEU A 39 -8.35 19.08 -15.11
N LYS A 40 -8.54 20.08 -15.98
CA LYS A 40 -7.78 21.35 -15.90
C LYS A 40 -7.98 22.05 -14.56
N LYS A 41 -9.22 22.10 -14.03
CA LYS A 41 -9.52 22.65 -12.71
C LYS A 41 -8.86 21.86 -11.56
N GLU A 42 -8.63 20.58 -11.76
CA GLU A 42 -7.92 19.70 -10.81
C GLU A 42 -6.39 19.81 -10.92
N GLY A 43 -5.87 20.71 -11.81
CA GLY A 43 -4.45 21.01 -11.92
C GLY A 43 -3.71 20.25 -13.03
N TYR A 44 -4.42 19.49 -13.90
CA TYR A 44 -3.77 18.86 -15.06
C TYR A 44 -3.46 19.92 -16.14
N GLU A 45 -2.24 19.91 -16.61
CA GLU A 45 -1.87 20.72 -17.78
C GLU A 45 -2.26 20.02 -19.06
N ILE A 46 -3.40 20.41 -19.64
CA ILE A 46 -3.92 19.86 -20.89
C ILE A 46 -3.94 20.95 -21.96
N GLU A 47 -3.14 20.75 -22.98
CA GLU A 47 -3.12 21.59 -24.17
C GLU A 47 -4.30 21.24 -25.08
N ALA A 48 -4.96 22.26 -25.63
CA ALA A 48 -6.03 22.10 -26.58
C ALA A 48 -5.69 22.89 -27.88
N VAL A 49 -5.54 22.18 -28.99
CA VAL A 49 -5.22 22.78 -30.30
C VAL A 49 -6.36 22.55 -31.26
N ARG A 50 -6.80 23.63 -31.90
CA ARG A 50 -7.87 23.58 -32.90
C ARG A 50 -7.53 22.59 -34.03
N ASN A 51 -8.48 21.71 -34.37
CA ASN A 51 -8.37 20.66 -35.36
C ASN A 51 -7.37 19.53 -35.06
N ARG A 52 -6.63 19.58 -33.92
CA ARG A 52 -5.75 18.50 -33.45
C ARG A 52 -6.37 17.75 -32.29
N GLY A 53 -6.90 18.47 -31.28
CA GLY A 53 -7.51 17.88 -30.09
C GLY A 53 -6.79 18.27 -28.81
N TYR A 54 -6.65 17.32 -27.90
CA TYR A 54 -6.12 17.49 -26.56
C TYR A 54 -4.87 16.64 -26.34
N ARG A 55 -3.88 17.17 -25.62
CA ARG A 55 -2.67 16.48 -25.19
C ARG A 55 -2.38 16.81 -23.74
N LEU A 56 -2.08 15.81 -22.94
CA LEU A 56 -1.62 15.99 -21.57
C LEU A 56 -0.15 16.40 -21.56
N LEU A 57 0.18 17.52 -20.92
CA LEU A 57 1.55 18.00 -20.75
C LEU A 57 2.10 17.61 -19.38
N GLU A 58 1.32 17.83 -18.31
CA GLU A 58 1.73 17.51 -16.95
C GLU A 58 0.54 17.03 -16.10
N SER A 59 0.81 16.06 -15.22
CA SER A 59 -0.13 15.57 -14.21
C SER A 59 0.34 16.02 -12.83
N PRO A 60 -0.52 16.63 -12.00
CA PRO A 60 -0.21 16.95 -10.62
C PRO A 60 -0.06 15.67 -9.75
N ASP A 61 0.57 15.80 -8.57
CA ASP A 61 0.59 14.71 -7.58
C ASP A 61 -0.69 14.76 -6.73
N ILE A 62 -1.79 14.23 -7.27
CA ILE A 62 -3.08 14.11 -6.58
C ILE A 62 -3.51 12.65 -6.48
N MET A 63 -4.36 12.35 -5.49
CA MET A 63 -4.89 11.00 -5.26
C MET A 63 -6.41 10.93 -5.47
N SER A 64 -6.97 11.66 -6.44
CA SER A 64 -8.40 11.57 -6.73
C SER A 64 -8.77 10.16 -7.23
N GLU A 65 -10.04 9.77 -7.06
CA GLU A 65 -10.55 8.50 -7.61
C GLU A 65 -10.26 8.36 -9.10
N ALA A 66 -10.43 9.44 -9.87
CA ALA A 66 -10.19 9.43 -11.31
C ALA A 66 -8.72 9.23 -11.65
N GLU A 67 -7.81 9.84 -10.90
CA GLU A 67 -6.37 9.71 -11.08
C GLU A 67 -5.92 8.27 -10.80
N ILE A 68 -6.25 7.72 -9.63
CA ILE A 68 -5.87 6.36 -9.25
C ILE A 68 -6.47 5.37 -10.25
N ARG A 69 -7.77 5.47 -10.56
CA ARG A 69 -8.47 4.59 -11.51
C ARG A 69 -7.86 4.64 -12.91
N SER A 70 -7.33 5.80 -13.33
CA SER A 70 -6.69 5.94 -14.65
C SER A 70 -5.37 5.15 -14.77
N LEU A 71 -4.76 4.79 -13.64
CA LEU A 71 -3.48 4.06 -13.56
C LEU A 71 -3.65 2.60 -13.14
N MET A 72 -4.83 2.23 -12.61
CA MET A 72 -5.08 0.86 -12.14
C MET A 72 -5.16 -0.13 -13.30
N ASP A 73 -4.34 -1.19 -13.22
CA ASP A 73 -4.29 -2.31 -14.15
C ASP A 73 -4.47 -3.64 -13.41
N THR A 74 -5.52 -3.70 -12.58
CA THR A 74 -5.89 -4.84 -11.76
C THR A 74 -7.23 -5.40 -12.25
N GLU A 75 -7.53 -6.65 -11.96
CA GLU A 75 -8.84 -7.25 -12.26
C GLU A 75 -9.88 -6.93 -11.19
N TRP A 76 -9.49 -6.98 -9.90
CA TRP A 76 -10.39 -6.76 -8.77
C TRP A 76 -9.82 -5.83 -7.69
N ALA A 77 -8.52 -5.88 -7.37
CA ALA A 77 -7.95 -5.07 -6.30
C ALA A 77 -8.02 -3.58 -6.62
N GLY A 78 -8.76 -2.84 -5.82
CA GLY A 78 -8.93 -1.39 -6.01
C GLY A 78 -9.84 -0.99 -7.18
N LYS A 79 -10.68 -1.88 -7.75
CA LYS A 79 -11.68 -1.46 -8.75
C LYS A 79 -12.74 -0.53 -8.16
N ASN A 80 -13.11 -0.73 -6.89
CA ASN A 80 -13.99 0.15 -6.15
C ASN A 80 -13.15 1.06 -5.27
N ILE A 81 -12.88 2.28 -5.74
CA ILE A 81 -12.08 3.28 -5.02
C ILE A 81 -13.03 4.26 -4.34
N VAL A 82 -12.76 4.54 -3.07
CA VAL A 82 -13.41 5.59 -2.30
C VAL A 82 -12.32 6.54 -1.78
N TYR A 83 -12.32 7.77 -2.29
CA TYR A 83 -11.35 8.78 -1.93
C TYR A 83 -11.93 9.79 -0.93
N PHE A 84 -11.10 10.22 0.02
CA PHE A 84 -11.40 11.23 1.02
C PHE A 84 -10.28 12.29 1.05
N ASP A 85 -10.67 13.55 1.02
CA ASP A 85 -9.75 14.67 1.31
C ASP A 85 -9.23 14.60 2.76
N GLU A 86 -10.14 14.32 3.69
CA GLU A 86 -9.86 14.12 5.11
C GLU A 86 -10.85 13.11 5.70
N ILE A 87 -10.36 12.25 6.58
CA ILE A 87 -11.16 11.27 7.32
C ILE A 87 -10.51 11.00 8.69
N ASP A 88 -11.22 10.35 9.59
CA ASP A 88 -10.66 9.84 10.84
C ASP A 88 -9.60 8.74 10.55
N SER A 89 -9.99 7.67 9.89
CA SER A 89 -9.11 6.55 9.51
C SER A 89 -9.70 5.76 8.34
N THR A 90 -8.88 5.45 7.34
CA THR A 90 -9.28 4.58 6.22
C THR A 90 -9.64 3.17 6.70
N ASN A 91 -8.97 2.64 7.74
CA ASN A 91 -9.34 1.35 8.36
C ASN A 91 -10.72 1.39 8.99
N ASN A 92 -11.07 2.47 9.71
CA ASN A 92 -12.39 2.58 10.30
C ASN A 92 -13.48 2.56 9.23
N ARG A 93 -13.27 3.32 8.15
CA ARG A 93 -14.23 3.37 7.04
C ARG A 93 -14.36 2.04 6.31
N ALA A 94 -13.24 1.35 6.10
CA ALA A 94 -13.25 0.02 5.50
C ALA A 94 -14.00 -1.00 6.39
N LYS A 95 -13.82 -0.94 7.71
CA LYS A 95 -14.57 -1.78 8.66
C LYS A 95 -16.07 -1.50 8.63
N GLU A 96 -16.48 -0.23 8.64
CA GLU A 96 -17.90 0.14 8.53
C GLU A 96 -18.55 -0.41 7.25
N LEU A 97 -17.82 -0.44 6.14
CA LEU A 97 -18.31 -1.04 4.91
C LEU A 97 -18.25 -2.58 4.97
N GLY A 98 -17.24 -3.12 5.63
CA GLY A 98 -17.11 -4.57 5.89
C GLY A 98 -18.32 -5.14 6.62
N GLU A 99 -18.84 -4.43 7.64
CA GLU A 99 -20.07 -4.79 8.36
C GLU A 99 -21.33 -4.71 7.49
N LYS A 100 -21.29 -4.01 6.35
CA LYS A 100 -22.42 -3.78 5.44
C LYS A 100 -22.27 -4.51 4.10
N ASP A 101 -21.62 -5.65 4.09
CA ASP A 101 -21.38 -6.47 2.90
C ASP A 101 -20.64 -5.74 1.76
N GLY A 102 -19.71 -4.83 2.13
CA GLY A 102 -18.85 -4.16 1.16
C GLY A 102 -18.08 -5.11 0.27
N ALA A 103 -17.88 -4.71 -0.98
CA ALA A 103 -17.27 -5.55 -2.01
C ALA A 103 -15.83 -5.93 -1.66
N HIS A 104 -15.46 -7.18 -1.93
CA HIS A 104 -14.06 -7.63 -1.91
C HIS A 104 -13.20 -6.76 -2.84
N GLY A 105 -12.02 -6.36 -2.37
CA GLY A 105 -11.11 -5.51 -3.12
C GLY A 105 -11.43 -4.00 -3.11
N ALA A 106 -12.44 -3.55 -2.35
CA ALA A 106 -12.71 -2.12 -2.21
C ALA A 106 -11.53 -1.40 -1.57
N LEU A 107 -11.07 -0.30 -2.17
CA LEU A 107 -9.91 0.48 -1.76
C LEU A 107 -10.34 1.85 -1.25
N PHE A 108 -10.00 2.14 -0.01
CA PHE A 108 -10.23 3.42 0.66
C PHE A 108 -8.92 4.19 0.68
N VAL A 109 -8.92 5.42 0.16
CA VAL A 109 -7.74 6.28 0.09
C VAL A 109 -8.04 7.63 0.70
N ALA A 110 -7.14 8.16 1.52
CA ALA A 110 -7.27 9.49 2.10
C ALA A 110 -6.02 10.33 1.89
N ASP A 111 -6.20 11.63 1.66
CA ASP A 111 -5.09 12.59 1.62
C ASP A 111 -4.64 13.02 3.01
N ARG A 112 -5.55 12.93 4.01
CA ARG A 112 -5.28 13.18 5.44
C ARG A 112 -6.08 12.24 6.34
N GLN A 113 -5.47 11.79 7.45
CA GLN A 113 -6.21 11.15 8.53
C GLN A 113 -6.05 11.97 9.83
N VAL A 114 -7.13 12.19 10.56
CA VAL A 114 -7.09 12.90 11.86
C VAL A 114 -6.94 11.94 13.04
N ALA A 115 -7.14 10.64 12.83
CA ALA A 115 -6.99 9.59 13.83
C ALA A 115 -6.34 8.33 13.24
N GLY A 116 -5.24 8.51 12.49
CA GLY A 116 -4.46 7.41 11.90
C GLY A 116 -3.96 6.45 12.97
N LYS A 117 -4.05 5.14 12.70
CA LYS A 117 -3.75 4.08 13.66
C LYS A 117 -2.56 3.25 13.23
N GLY A 118 -1.72 2.89 14.20
CA GLY A 118 -0.70 1.86 14.07
C GLY A 118 -0.97 0.70 15.05
N ARG A 119 -0.12 -0.33 14.99
CA ARG A 119 -0.23 -1.49 15.90
C ARG A 119 -0.11 -1.08 17.37
N ARG A 120 -0.83 -1.80 18.23
CA ARG A 120 -0.80 -1.63 19.70
C ARG A 120 -1.21 -0.22 20.15
N GLY A 121 -2.19 0.38 19.48
CA GLY A 121 -2.74 1.70 19.85
C GLY A 121 -1.82 2.88 19.56
N ARG A 122 -0.73 2.70 18.82
CA ARG A 122 0.13 3.81 18.39
C ARG A 122 -0.58 4.68 17.37
N VAL A 123 -0.29 5.97 17.39
CA VAL A 123 -0.75 6.92 16.38
C VAL A 123 0.12 6.79 15.12
N TRP A 124 -0.51 6.88 13.95
CA TRP A 124 0.15 7.07 12.67
C TRP A 124 -0.12 8.51 12.21
N GLU A 125 0.89 9.37 12.28
CA GLU A 125 0.78 10.74 11.80
C GLU A 125 0.48 10.76 10.30
N SER A 126 -0.53 11.55 9.93
CA SER A 126 -1.10 11.50 8.59
C SER A 126 -1.31 12.90 7.99
N PRO A 127 -0.23 13.69 7.77
CA PRO A 127 -0.31 15.02 7.20
C PRO A 127 -0.83 14.99 5.76
N LYS A 128 -1.56 16.04 5.36
CA LYS A 128 -2.14 16.20 4.02
C LYS A 128 -1.07 16.39 2.94
N GLY A 129 -1.29 15.80 1.77
CA GLY A 129 -0.58 16.14 0.53
C GLY A 129 0.79 15.49 0.33
N VAL A 130 1.29 14.66 1.27
CA VAL A 130 2.68 14.18 1.22
C VAL A 130 2.85 12.66 1.31
N SER A 131 1.83 11.94 1.75
CA SER A 131 1.93 10.49 2.01
C SER A 131 0.72 9.75 1.45
N ILE A 132 0.76 8.42 1.48
CA ILE A 132 -0.35 7.56 1.11
C ILE A 132 -0.95 6.97 2.39
N TYR A 133 -2.26 7.08 2.53
CA TYR A 133 -3.05 6.39 3.53
C TYR A 133 -4.14 5.64 2.80
N MET A 134 -4.01 4.32 2.74
CA MET A 134 -4.98 3.48 2.03
C MET A 134 -5.33 2.23 2.83
N THR A 135 -6.51 1.68 2.59
CA THR A 135 -6.97 0.43 3.18
C THR A 135 -7.72 -0.38 2.14
N ILE A 136 -7.34 -1.63 1.96
CA ILE A 136 -8.10 -2.58 1.14
C ILE A 136 -8.99 -3.45 2.02
N LEU A 137 -10.25 -3.64 1.61
CA LEU A 137 -11.21 -4.54 2.23
C LEU A 137 -11.21 -5.88 1.50
N LEU A 138 -11.04 -6.96 2.24
CA LEU A 138 -11.02 -8.32 1.71
C LEU A 138 -12.09 -9.18 2.37
N ARG A 139 -12.62 -10.15 1.61
CA ARG A 139 -13.46 -11.25 2.10
C ARG A 139 -12.83 -12.55 1.63
N PRO A 140 -11.75 -12.99 2.26
CA PRO A 140 -11.06 -14.20 1.85
C PRO A 140 -11.79 -15.44 2.38
N ASP A 141 -11.83 -16.51 1.60
CA ASP A 141 -12.23 -17.83 2.06
C ASP A 141 -11.03 -18.50 2.76
N LEU A 142 -10.80 -18.10 4.01
CA LEU A 142 -9.68 -18.54 4.84
C LEU A 142 -10.14 -18.77 6.29
N ILE A 143 -9.48 -19.69 6.97
CA ILE A 143 -9.63 -19.80 8.42
C ILE A 143 -8.95 -18.62 9.13
N PRO A 144 -9.46 -18.15 10.28
CA PRO A 144 -8.95 -16.96 10.97
C PRO A 144 -7.46 -16.97 11.28
N THR A 145 -6.88 -18.13 11.55
CA THR A 145 -5.44 -18.27 11.85
C THR A 145 -4.53 -17.92 10.68
N LYS A 146 -5.04 -17.91 9.45
CA LYS A 146 -4.28 -17.54 8.24
C LYS A 146 -4.31 -16.04 7.92
N ALA A 147 -5.25 -15.29 8.48
CA ALA A 147 -5.39 -13.85 8.19
C ALA A 147 -4.13 -13.01 8.47
N PRO A 148 -3.33 -13.27 9.51
CA PRO A 148 -2.08 -12.53 9.75
C PRO A 148 -1.07 -12.62 8.60
N MET A 149 -1.07 -13.71 7.81
CA MET A 149 -0.19 -13.86 6.64
C MET A 149 -0.46 -12.79 5.57
N LEU A 150 -1.69 -12.29 5.47
CA LEU A 150 -2.05 -11.20 4.54
C LEU A 150 -1.27 -9.91 4.80
N THR A 151 -0.78 -9.71 6.04
CA THR A 151 0.15 -8.60 6.34
C THR A 151 1.47 -8.78 5.60
N LEU A 152 1.98 -10.01 5.51
CA LEU A 152 3.25 -10.32 4.83
C LEU A 152 3.09 -10.24 3.31
N VAL A 153 1.96 -10.72 2.78
CA VAL A 153 1.58 -10.55 1.36
C VAL A 153 1.58 -9.08 0.97
N MET A 154 0.94 -8.22 1.78
CA MET A 154 0.91 -6.78 1.53
C MET A 154 2.30 -6.16 1.68
N ALA A 155 3.11 -6.59 2.66
CA ALA A 155 4.45 -6.04 2.87
C ALA A 155 5.36 -6.30 1.65
N GLN A 156 5.33 -7.51 1.09
CA GLN A 156 6.04 -7.83 -0.13
C GLN A 156 5.54 -6.99 -1.31
N SER A 157 4.22 -6.86 -1.45
CA SER A 157 3.61 -6.09 -2.54
C SER A 157 3.96 -4.59 -2.49
N VAL A 158 4.04 -4.01 -1.29
CA VAL A 158 4.51 -2.63 -1.10
C VAL A 158 5.98 -2.50 -1.48
N ALA A 159 6.84 -3.43 -1.06
CA ALA A 159 8.27 -3.42 -1.41
C ALA A 159 8.48 -3.50 -2.94
N GLU A 160 7.77 -4.40 -3.61
CA GLU A 160 7.79 -4.56 -5.06
C GLU A 160 7.25 -3.32 -5.78
N GLY A 161 6.15 -2.74 -5.30
CA GLY A 161 5.57 -1.52 -5.86
C GLY A 161 6.49 -0.29 -5.73
N ILE A 162 7.17 -0.15 -4.59
CA ILE A 162 8.18 0.91 -4.41
C ILE A 162 9.33 0.72 -5.40
N ARG A 163 9.84 -0.51 -5.56
CA ARG A 163 10.90 -0.81 -6.52
C ARG A 163 10.47 -0.52 -7.96
N GLU A 164 9.24 -0.90 -8.35
CA GLU A 164 8.72 -0.63 -9.71
C GLU A 164 8.68 0.88 -10.01
N VAL A 165 8.24 1.70 -9.06
CA VAL A 165 8.04 3.13 -9.28
C VAL A 165 9.31 3.95 -9.12
N THR A 166 10.20 3.55 -8.20
CA THR A 166 11.37 4.37 -7.83
C THR A 166 12.72 3.80 -8.30
N GLY A 167 12.75 2.53 -8.70
CA GLY A 167 13.99 1.80 -8.96
C GLY A 167 14.82 1.49 -7.70
N MET A 168 14.33 1.84 -6.51
CA MET A 168 15.06 1.67 -5.24
C MET A 168 14.66 0.37 -4.54
N GLU A 169 15.67 -0.32 -4.02
CA GLU A 169 15.42 -1.50 -3.19
C GLU A 169 14.98 -1.09 -1.78
N THR A 170 14.05 -1.87 -1.24
CA THR A 170 13.56 -1.73 0.13
C THR A 170 13.74 -3.02 0.89
N GLY A 171 13.79 -2.94 2.22
CA GLY A 171 13.77 -4.10 3.09
C GLY A 171 12.44 -4.25 3.81
N ILE A 172 12.07 -5.49 4.11
CA ILE A 172 10.92 -5.79 4.97
C ILE A 172 11.44 -6.04 6.38
N LYS A 173 10.99 -5.23 7.33
CA LYS A 173 11.17 -5.51 8.75
C LYS A 173 9.93 -6.25 9.25
N TRP A 174 10.10 -7.53 9.53
CA TRP A 174 9.03 -8.39 9.99
C TRP A 174 8.30 -7.83 11.23
N PRO A 175 6.98 -7.94 11.29
CA PRO A 175 6.10 -8.52 10.26
C PRO A 175 5.47 -7.49 9.31
N ASN A 176 5.58 -6.18 9.55
CA ASN A 176 4.63 -5.20 9.02
C ASN A 176 5.22 -3.84 8.64
N ASP A 177 6.54 -3.71 8.62
CA ASP A 177 7.19 -2.44 8.31
C ASP A 177 8.08 -2.58 7.07
N ILE A 178 8.05 -1.58 6.18
CA ILE A 178 9.02 -1.45 5.08
C ILE A 178 10.04 -0.40 5.48
N VAL A 179 11.31 -0.69 5.20
CA VAL A 179 12.44 0.13 5.61
C VAL A 179 13.36 0.45 4.43
N MET A 180 13.94 1.64 4.46
CA MET A 180 15.03 2.09 3.58
C MET A 180 16.09 2.72 4.49
N ASN A 181 17.36 2.41 4.22
CA ASN A 181 18.50 2.92 5.04
C ASN A 181 18.28 2.78 6.55
N LYS A 182 17.70 1.64 6.98
CA LYS A 182 17.38 1.30 8.37
C LYS A 182 16.27 2.15 9.02
N LYS A 183 15.58 3.00 8.26
CA LYS A 183 14.45 3.83 8.71
C LYS A 183 13.16 3.37 8.08
N LYS A 184 12.07 3.52 8.83
CA LYS A 184 10.74 3.11 8.40
C LYS A 184 10.19 4.06 7.33
N VAL A 185 9.80 3.51 6.19
CA VAL A 185 9.11 4.23 5.10
C VAL A 185 7.63 3.86 5.02
N CYS A 186 7.27 2.63 5.43
CA CYS A 186 5.87 2.18 5.42
C CYS A 186 5.53 1.37 6.66
N GLY A 187 4.28 1.47 7.11
CA GLY A 187 3.68 0.63 8.12
C GLY A 187 2.36 0.03 7.66
N ILE A 188 2.13 -1.24 8.02
CA ILE A 188 0.94 -1.99 7.64
C ILE A 188 0.19 -2.37 8.91
N LEU A 189 -1.14 -2.21 8.90
CA LEU A 189 -2.04 -2.57 9.99
C LEU A 189 -3.19 -3.41 9.46
N THR A 190 -3.14 -4.72 9.72
CA THR A 190 -4.21 -5.66 9.41
C THR A 190 -5.13 -5.78 10.61
N GLU A 191 -6.44 -5.60 10.39
CA GLU A 191 -7.51 -5.84 11.34
C GLU A 191 -8.55 -6.74 10.67
N MET A 192 -9.31 -7.51 11.45
CA MET A 192 -10.31 -8.44 10.93
C MET A 192 -11.53 -8.53 11.84
N SER A 193 -12.65 -8.93 11.26
CA SER A 193 -13.83 -9.39 11.96
C SER A 193 -14.00 -10.89 11.65
N THR A 194 -14.11 -11.71 12.69
CA THR A 194 -14.15 -13.16 12.56
C THR A 194 -15.17 -13.76 13.50
N GLU A 195 -15.73 -14.89 13.10
CA GLU A 195 -16.34 -15.88 13.97
C GLU A 195 -15.29 -16.97 14.32
N ILE A 196 -15.72 -18.05 14.98
CA ILE A 196 -14.81 -19.12 15.40
C ILE A 196 -14.12 -19.77 14.19
N ASP A 197 -14.86 -20.04 13.13
CA ASP A 197 -14.39 -20.86 12.01
C ASP A 197 -14.25 -20.10 10.69
N TYR A 198 -14.66 -18.83 10.62
CA TYR A 198 -14.63 -18.07 9.38
C TYR A 198 -14.34 -16.57 9.59
N ILE A 199 -13.90 -15.95 8.52
CA ILE A 199 -13.61 -14.52 8.45
C ILE A 199 -14.79 -13.78 7.82
N ASN A 200 -15.34 -12.80 8.55
CA ASN A 200 -16.36 -11.90 7.98
C ASN A 200 -15.70 -10.95 6.95
N TYR A 201 -14.61 -10.33 7.35
CA TYR A 201 -13.75 -9.51 6.49
C TYR A 201 -12.37 -9.28 7.12
N VAL A 202 -11.42 -8.92 6.27
CA VAL A 202 -10.11 -8.40 6.65
C VAL A 202 -9.94 -7.01 6.06
N VAL A 203 -9.39 -6.07 6.81
CA VAL A 203 -8.96 -4.76 6.30
C VAL A 203 -7.46 -4.64 6.49
N ILE A 204 -6.75 -4.24 5.43
CA ILE A 204 -5.30 -4.04 5.45
C ILE A 204 -5.03 -2.57 5.20
N GLY A 205 -4.71 -1.83 6.27
CA GLY A 205 -4.29 -0.45 6.21
C GLY A 205 -2.81 -0.34 5.89
N VAL A 206 -2.48 0.56 4.97
CA VAL A 206 -1.12 0.84 4.52
C VAL A 206 -0.85 2.34 4.60
N GLY A 207 0.15 2.73 5.40
CA GLY A 207 0.66 4.09 5.46
C GLY A 207 2.05 4.16 4.84
N ILE A 208 2.26 4.95 3.78
CA ILE A 208 3.57 5.11 3.12
C ILE A 208 3.99 6.57 3.20
N ASN A 209 5.14 6.84 3.78
CA ASN A 209 5.78 8.15 3.76
C ASN A 209 6.39 8.38 2.36
N VAL A 210 5.74 9.22 1.55
CA VAL A 210 6.15 9.40 0.14
C VAL A 210 6.95 10.67 -0.06
N ASN A 211 6.32 11.84 0.04
CA ASN A 211 6.92 13.14 -0.25
C ASN A 211 7.13 14.01 1.00
N GLN A 212 7.07 13.43 2.19
CA GLN A 212 7.34 14.10 3.45
C GLN A 212 8.83 14.47 3.56
N LYS A 213 9.12 15.73 3.78
CA LYS A 213 10.50 16.26 3.84
C LYS A 213 11.09 16.27 5.24
N VAL A 214 10.25 16.38 6.24
CA VAL A 214 10.65 16.56 7.65
C VAL A 214 9.81 15.66 8.54
N PHE A 215 10.43 15.08 9.53
CA PHE A 215 9.81 14.31 10.60
C PHE A 215 10.09 14.99 11.94
N ASP A 216 9.18 14.85 12.89
CA ASP A 216 9.39 15.33 14.25
C ASP A 216 10.62 14.69 14.89
N GLU A 217 11.22 15.37 15.86
CA GLU A 217 12.48 14.94 16.49
C GLU A 217 12.43 13.51 17.03
N GLU A 218 11.28 13.05 17.53
CA GLU A 218 11.09 11.68 18.04
C GLU A 218 11.10 10.62 16.93
N LEU A 219 10.75 10.99 15.69
CA LEU A 219 10.64 10.10 14.54
C LEU A 219 11.85 10.20 13.60
N LYS A 220 12.59 11.28 13.60
CA LYS A 220 13.70 11.60 12.71
C LYS A 220 14.75 10.49 12.57
N GLU A 221 15.04 9.78 13.67
CA GLU A 221 16.00 8.68 13.67
C GLU A 221 15.39 7.33 13.27
N LYS A 222 14.06 7.24 13.19
CA LYS A 222 13.32 5.97 12.98
C LYS A 222 12.52 5.93 11.70
N ALA A 223 12.17 7.10 11.15
CA ALA A 223 11.32 7.24 9.96
C ALA A 223 12.05 7.97 8.83
N THR A 224 11.66 7.67 7.60
CA THR A 224 12.09 8.32 6.38
C THR A 224 10.95 8.33 5.37
N SER A 225 11.16 8.99 4.22
CA SER A 225 10.22 9.01 3.09
C SER A 225 10.92 8.64 1.79
N LEU A 226 10.14 8.22 0.80
CA LEU A 226 10.67 7.93 -0.53
C LEU A 226 11.39 9.14 -1.12
N MET A 227 10.85 10.35 -0.94
CA MET A 227 11.46 11.57 -1.43
C MET A 227 12.83 11.86 -0.80
N ILE A 228 12.99 11.61 0.50
CA ILE A 228 14.29 11.77 1.19
C ILE A 228 15.31 10.77 0.63
N GLU A 229 14.89 9.52 0.42
CA GLU A 229 15.79 8.44 -0.01
C GLU A 229 16.13 8.50 -1.51
N THR A 230 15.19 8.94 -2.36
CA THR A 230 15.40 9.05 -3.81
C THR A 230 15.94 10.41 -4.24
N GLY A 231 15.80 11.44 -3.41
CA GLY A 231 16.14 12.82 -3.75
C GLY A 231 15.12 13.52 -4.68
N ALA A 232 14.02 12.87 -5.03
CA ALA A 232 13.01 13.39 -5.94
C ALA A 232 11.58 13.05 -5.49
N PRO A 233 10.58 13.88 -5.84
CA PRO A 233 9.18 13.58 -5.53
C PRO A 233 8.69 12.34 -6.29
N VAL A 234 7.86 11.54 -5.64
CA VAL A 234 7.25 10.32 -6.18
C VAL A 234 5.76 10.55 -6.39
N LYS A 235 5.22 10.14 -7.54
CA LYS A 235 3.77 10.20 -7.84
C LYS A 235 3.02 9.18 -6.98
N ARG A 236 2.25 9.67 -6.00
CA ARG A 236 1.52 8.83 -5.02
C ARG A 236 0.50 7.92 -5.68
N SER A 237 -0.24 8.42 -6.66
CA SER A 237 -1.23 7.63 -7.41
C SER A 237 -0.61 6.48 -8.20
N ALA A 238 0.57 6.68 -8.81
CA ALA A 238 1.30 5.63 -9.51
C ALA A 238 1.78 4.55 -8.53
N LEU A 239 2.24 4.95 -7.34
CA LEU A 239 2.65 4.00 -6.31
C LEU A 239 1.46 3.17 -5.78
N ILE A 240 0.29 3.78 -5.58
CA ILE A 240 -0.93 3.04 -5.22
C ILE A 240 -1.25 1.98 -6.28
N ALA A 241 -1.24 2.36 -7.56
CA ALA A 241 -1.54 1.44 -8.65
C ALA A 241 -0.52 0.27 -8.72
N ALA A 242 0.77 0.55 -8.60
CA ALA A 242 1.81 -0.47 -8.58
C ALA A 242 1.66 -1.42 -7.39
N VAL A 243 1.42 -0.90 -6.18
CA VAL A 243 1.19 -1.73 -4.98
C VAL A 243 -0.02 -2.64 -5.16
N MET A 244 -1.14 -2.13 -5.69
CA MET A 244 -2.35 -2.95 -5.90
C MET A 244 -2.14 -4.03 -6.97
N LYS A 245 -1.41 -3.74 -8.04
CA LYS A 245 -1.02 -4.71 -9.07
C LYS A 245 -0.20 -5.87 -8.48
N HIS A 246 0.84 -5.55 -7.70
CA HIS A 246 1.64 -6.57 -7.02
C HIS A 246 0.83 -7.31 -5.94
N PHE A 247 -0.03 -6.60 -5.21
CA PHE A 247 -0.89 -7.22 -4.22
C PHE A 247 -1.86 -8.24 -4.83
N GLU A 248 -2.51 -7.91 -5.94
CA GLU A 248 -3.41 -8.84 -6.63
C GLU A 248 -2.70 -10.12 -7.06
N LYS A 249 -1.48 -9.98 -7.62
CA LYS A 249 -0.63 -11.11 -8.01
C LYS A 249 -0.21 -11.97 -6.82
N ASN A 250 0.32 -11.34 -5.77
CA ASN A 250 0.83 -12.04 -4.59
C ASN A 250 -0.31 -12.67 -3.77
N TYR A 251 -1.47 -12.00 -3.71
CA TYR A 251 -2.68 -12.55 -3.11
C TYR A 251 -3.18 -13.80 -3.86
N ALA A 252 -3.15 -13.79 -5.19
CA ALA A 252 -3.53 -14.97 -5.99
C ALA A 252 -2.62 -16.17 -5.68
N LEU A 253 -1.29 -15.98 -5.63
CA LEU A 253 -0.34 -17.03 -5.24
C LEU A 253 -0.59 -17.54 -3.81
N PHE A 254 -0.86 -16.64 -2.87
CA PHE A 254 -1.17 -17.01 -1.50
C PHE A 254 -2.48 -17.82 -1.40
N MET A 255 -3.51 -17.44 -2.14
CA MET A 255 -4.79 -18.15 -2.14
C MET A 255 -4.70 -19.52 -2.83
N GLU A 256 -3.92 -19.65 -3.88
CA GLU A 256 -3.67 -20.91 -4.60
C GLU A 256 -2.94 -21.93 -3.71
N ASN A 257 -1.88 -21.51 -3.00
CA ASN A 257 -1.11 -22.39 -2.12
C ASN A 257 -1.79 -22.59 -0.75
N GLY A 258 -2.63 -21.66 -0.34
CA GLY A 258 -3.23 -21.62 0.99
C GLY A 258 -2.25 -21.24 2.12
N ASP A 259 -1.00 -20.86 1.78
CA ASP A 259 0.05 -20.40 2.68
C ASP A 259 1.06 -19.51 1.91
N LEU A 260 2.19 -19.18 2.53
CA LEU A 260 3.22 -18.33 1.93
C LEU A 260 4.30 -19.10 1.14
N SER A 261 4.16 -20.40 0.90
CA SER A 261 5.19 -21.21 0.22
C SER A 261 5.58 -20.62 -1.14
N GLY A 262 4.63 -20.08 -1.90
CA GLY A 262 4.90 -19.41 -3.19
C GLY A 262 5.56 -18.04 -3.08
N LEU A 263 5.66 -17.44 -1.88
CA LEU A 263 6.20 -16.11 -1.63
C LEU A 263 7.40 -16.13 -0.66
N GLN A 264 7.62 -17.22 0.05
CA GLN A 264 8.57 -17.32 1.16
C GLN A 264 10.00 -16.96 0.76
N GLU A 265 10.49 -17.45 -0.37
CA GLU A 265 11.86 -17.21 -0.82
C GLU A 265 12.09 -15.73 -1.12
N SER A 266 11.25 -15.14 -1.97
CA SER A 266 11.32 -13.72 -2.34
C SER A 266 11.09 -12.79 -1.14
N TYR A 267 10.22 -13.17 -0.20
CA TYR A 267 10.06 -12.44 1.07
C TYR A 267 11.34 -12.49 1.91
N ASN A 268 11.94 -13.68 2.05
CA ASN A 268 13.17 -13.88 2.83
C ASN A 268 14.40 -13.17 2.22
N GLU A 269 14.43 -12.92 0.92
CA GLU A 269 15.46 -12.09 0.26
C GLU A 269 15.35 -10.62 0.68
N MET A 270 14.13 -10.11 0.83
CA MET A 270 13.87 -8.73 1.26
C MET A 270 13.88 -8.55 2.78
N LEU A 271 13.93 -9.64 3.57
CA LEU A 271 13.80 -9.61 5.03
C LEU A 271 15.06 -9.08 5.71
N VAL A 272 15.01 -7.86 6.23
CA VAL A 272 16.17 -7.22 6.89
C VAL A 272 16.56 -7.86 8.22
N ASN A 273 15.67 -8.63 8.83
CA ASN A 273 15.95 -9.36 10.06
C ASN A 273 16.76 -10.66 9.82
N ARG A 274 16.73 -11.21 8.60
CA ARG A 274 17.38 -12.49 8.27
C ARG A 274 18.89 -12.39 8.44
N GLY A 275 19.47 -13.38 9.11
CA GLY A 275 20.89 -13.47 9.39
C GLY A 275 21.38 -12.47 10.46
N LYS A 276 20.48 -11.89 11.25
CA LYS A 276 20.83 -10.89 12.26
C LYS A 276 20.37 -11.28 13.66
N GLU A 277 21.09 -10.74 14.66
CA GLU A 277 20.66 -10.77 16.05
C GLU A 277 19.49 -9.79 16.24
N VAL A 278 18.43 -10.28 16.82
CA VAL A 278 17.18 -9.53 17.06
C VAL A 278 16.75 -9.65 18.50
N ARG A 279 16.07 -8.64 18.99
CA ARG A 279 15.39 -8.64 20.29
C ARG A 279 13.92 -8.96 20.09
N ILE A 280 13.46 -10.04 20.69
CA ILE A 280 12.06 -10.47 20.67
C ILE A 280 11.37 -9.82 21.87
N LEU A 281 10.32 -9.05 21.61
CA LEU A 281 9.57 -8.29 22.61
C LEU A 281 8.21 -8.96 22.86
N GLU A 282 8.23 -10.12 23.51
CA GLU A 282 7.03 -10.76 24.04
C GLU A 282 6.60 -10.08 25.35
N PRO A 283 5.30 -9.91 25.61
CA PRO A 283 4.83 -9.39 26.90
C PRO A 283 5.32 -10.26 28.06
N GLY A 284 6.15 -9.66 28.94
CA GLY A 284 6.69 -10.35 30.10
C GLY A 284 7.87 -11.31 29.86
N ASN A 285 8.32 -11.46 28.59
CA ASN A 285 9.43 -12.36 28.26
C ASN A 285 10.23 -11.80 27.07
N GLU A 286 11.13 -10.85 27.33
CA GLU A 286 12.01 -10.30 26.32
C GLU A 286 13.33 -11.05 26.26
N TYR A 287 13.79 -11.40 25.06
CA TYR A 287 15.07 -12.11 24.87
C TYR A 287 15.69 -11.79 23.51
N ASN A 288 17.00 -12.04 23.40
CA ASN A 288 17.74 -11.94 22.13
C ASN A 288 17.75 -13.30 21.43
N ALA A 289 17.74 -13.27 20.11
CA ALA A 289 17.82 -14.46 19.28
C ALA A 289 18.39 -14.12 17.88
N HIS A 290 18.89 -15.12 17.19
CA HIS A 290 19.33 -14.99 15.79
C HIS A 290 18.17 -15.35 14.86
N ALA A 291 17.83 -14.46 13.91
CA ALA A 291 16.72 -14.68 12.97
C ALA A 291 17.20 -15.34 11.66
N TYR A 292 16.49 -16.37 11.22
CA TYR A 292 16.83 -17.14 10.01
C TYR A 292 15.97 -16.83 8.80
N GLY A 293 14.76 -16.36 8.99
CA GLY A 293 13.79 -16.09 7.95
C GLY A 293 12.38 -16.39 8.41
N ILE A 294 11.42 -16.36 7.50
CA ILE A 294 10.06 -16.83 7.76
C ILE A 294 9.88 -18.25 7.22
N ASN A 295 8.96 -19.01 7.84
CA ASN A 295 8.45 -20.26 7.28
C ASN A 295 7.23 -20.00 6.37
N GLU A 296 6.65 -21.07 5.84
CA GLU A 296 5.46 -21.03 4.96
C GLU A 296 4.20 -20.48 5.64
N THR A 297 4.14 -20.52 6.99
CA THR A 297 3.05 -19.95 7.78
C THR A 297 3.32 -18.48 8.20
N GLY A 298 4.45 -17.91 7.77
CA GLY A 298 4.82 -16.51 8.03
C GLY A 298 5.39 -16.24 9.41
N GLU A 299 5.64 -17.28 10.20
CA GLU A 299 6.32 -17.17 11.50
C GLU A 299 7.79 -16.88 11.29
N LEU A 300 8.35 -15.97 12.09
CA LEU A 300 9.78 -15.71 12.10
C LEU A 300 10.51 -16.82 12.84
N ILE A 301 11.37 -17.54 12.15
CA ILE A 301 12.23 -18.59 12.74
C ILE A 301 13.41 -17.91 13.41
N VAL A 302 13.58 -18.16 14.71
CA VAL A 302 14.71 -17.64 15.47
C VAL A 302 15.38 -18.74 16.29
N ARG A 303 16.67 -18.57 16.61
CA ARG A 303 17.40 -19.44 17.52
C ARG A 303 17.94 -18.64 18.68
N THR A 304 17.62 -19.08 19.89
CA THR A 304 18.11 -18.47 21.13
C THR A 304 19.60 -18.72 21.33
N PRO A 305 20.32 -17.98 22.20
CA PRO A 305 21.72 -18.24 22.56
C PRO A 305 21.94 -19.63 23.16
N LYS A 306 20.89 -20.28 23.66
CA LYS A 306 20.93 -21.66 24.20
C LYS A 306 20.78 -22.72 23.10
N GLY A 307 20.62 -22.32 21.84
CA GLY A 307 20.46 -23.22 20.69
C GLY A 307 19.01 -23.67 20.46
N GLU A 308 18.02 -23.19 21.21
CA GLU A 308 16.61 -23.51 21.07
C GLU A 308 16.03 -22.77 19.86
N GLU A 309 15.39 -23.49 18.96
CA GLU A 309 14.65 -22.90 17.83
C GLU A 309 13.23 -22.55 18.27
N LYS A 310 12.79 -21.34 17.89
CA LYS A 310 11.44 -20.83 18.17
C LYS A 310 10.83 -20.24 16.91
N HIS A 311 9.53 -20.43 16.77
CA HIS A 311 8.71 -19.87 15.73
C HIS A 311 7.86 -18.73 16.30
N ILE A 312 8.09 -17.52 15.83
CA ILE A 312 7.47 -16.31 16.37
C ILE A 312 6.28 -15.91 15.52
N PHE A 313 5.10 -15.89 16.15
CA PHE A 313 3.87 -15.53 15.47
C PHE A 313 3.69 -14.00 15.37
N ALA A 314 3.24 -13.49 14.21
CA ALA A 314 3.17 -12.06 13.89
C ALA A 314 2.20 -11.23 14.77
N GLY A 315 1.18 -11.86 15.37
CA GLY A 315 0.12 -11.18 16.12
C GLY A 315 0.60 -10.60 17.46
N GLU A 316 1.47 -11.30 18.16
CA GLU A 316 1.73 -11.10 19.60
C GLU A 316 3.04 -10.39 19.89
N VAL A 317 3.99 -10.35 18.97
CA VAL A 317 5.37 -9.97 19.24
C VAL A 317 5.82 -8.79 18.38
N SER A 318 6.74 -7.97 18.91
CA SER A 318 7.52 -7.01 18.14
C SER A 318 8.98 -7.47 18.09
N VAL A 319 9.59 -7.30 16.92
CA VAL A 319 11.02 -7.61 16.71
C VAL A 319 11.76 -6.31 16.47
N ARG A 320 12.93 -6.15 17.09
CA ARG A 320 13.82 -4.99 16.90
C ARG A 320 15.25 -5.45 16.67
N GLY A 321 16.03 -4.67 15.94
CA GLY A 321 17.47 -4.80 15.93
C GLY A 321 18.07 -4.51 17.32
N ILE A 322 19.20 -5.12 17.64
CA ILE A 322 19.84 -4.93 18.96
C ILE A 322 20.35 -3.50 19.12
N TYR A 323 20.83 -2.88 18.04
CA TYR A 323 21.45 -1.55 18.05
C TYR A 323 20.63 -0.46 17.34
N GLY A 324 19.33 -0.66 17.14
CA GLY A 324 18.52 0.34 16.45
C GLY A 324 17.12 -0.11 16.11
N TYR A 325 16.52 0.57 15.15
CA TYR A 325 15.18 0.24 14.67
C TYR A 325 15.17 -1.09 13.89
N VAL A 326 16.23 -1.37 13.14
CA VAL A 326 16.43 -2.57 12.31
C VAL A 326 17.69 -3.29 12.76
#